data_80123aa44deae3ef41ea80ed26e2847d
#
_entry.id   80123aa44deae3ef41ea80ed26e2847d
#
_cell.length_a   1.000
_cell.length_b   1.000
_cell.length_c   1.000
_cell.angle_alpha   90.00
_cell.angle_beta   90.00
_cell.angle_gamma   90.00
#
_symmetry.space_group_name_H-M   'P 1'
#
loop_
_entity.id
_entity.type
_entity.pdbx_description
1 polymer ?
#
loop_
_entity_poly.entity_id
_entity_poly.type
_entity_poly.pdbx_seq_one_letter_code
_entity_poly.pdbx_strand_id
1 'polypeptide(L)'
;MGQLLLKWVDPMVLTPFALCAMAATLSVVPLALSRVATPAMVAPQPVGVLELVRLTPAGMGSSFTSGLILGAIYGLLPLYFTDSGASLSRVADMMALVILGGMCLQYPIGRMSDRYDRRLVILLLCAALTLLALLMVLLPEGWREPIAGALVFLLGGMAFSIYPLSLSHACDELRPDQVLGANQGLLLAYSLGAMIGPLLAPFVMLQFGPEGLFVYFALCGALLAGYLGWRRRQRAPIPLAEHQVFMPVPPNTPMTAELEPRTDLEGEAVPATYATPEVEDVEGMEEPQAR
;
A
#
# COMPACT_ATOMS: atom_id res chain seq x y z
N MET A 1 -2.75 -1.81 16.66
CA MET A 1 -2.98 -1.24 18.01
C MET A 1 -4.47 -1.03 18.29
N GLY A 2 -5.24 -0.32 17.46
CA GLY A 2 -6.67 -0.08 17.69
C GLY A 2 -7.51 -1.34 17.94
N GLN A 3 -7.27 -2.42 17.21
CA GLN A 3 -7.97 -3.70 17.39
C GLN A 3 -7.78 -4.30 18.80
N LEU A 4 -6.61 -4.13 19.41
CA LEU A 4 -6.33 -4.63 20.77
C LEU A 4 -7.00 -3.77 21.85
N LEU A 5 -7.26 -2.49 21.58
CA LEU A 5 -7.97 -1.60 22.51
C LEU A 5 -9.41 -2.06 22.76
N LEU A 6 -10.04 -2.73 21.79
CA LEU A 6 -11.39 -3.29 21.94
C LEU A 6 -11.52 -4.34 23.03
N LYS A 7 -10.40 -4.90 23.51
CA LYS A 7 -10.41 -5.85 24.65
C LYS A 7 -10.50 -5.15 26.02
N TRP A 8 -10.07 -3.90 26.09
CA TRP A 8 -9.88 -3.17 27.34
C TRP A 8 -10.87 -2.02 27.50
N VAL A 9 -11.48 -1.58 26.40
CA VAL A 9 -12.35 -0.41 26.37
C VAL A 9 -13.61 -0.75 25.58
N ASP A 10 -14.76 -0.38 26.12
CA ASP A 10 -16.05 -0.52 25.44
C ASP A 10 -16.04 0.29 24.14
N PRO A 11 -16.31 -0.33 22.98
CA PRO A 11 -16.32 0.35 21.67
C PRO A 11 -17.40 1.44 21.55
N MET A 12 -18.42 1.43 22.42
CA MET A 12 -19.50 2.41 22.40
C MET A 12 -19.17 3.72 23.13
N VAL A 13 -18.02 3.80 23.80
CA VAL A 13 -17.58 5.04 24.46
C VAL A 13 -16.55 5.80 23.61
N LEU A 14 -16.38 7.08 23.89
CA LEU A 14 -15.43 7.96 23.18
C LEU A 14 -13.97 7.55 23.34
N THR A 15 -13.63 6.82 24.41
CA THR A 15 -12.25 6.54 24.83
C THR A 15 -11.38 5.89 23.74
N PRO A 16 -11.80 4.83 23.00
CA PRO A 16 -10.96 4.22 21.97
C PRO A 16 -10.68 5.18 20.80
N PHE A 17 -11.66 6.01 20.45
CA PHE A 17 -11.48 7.02 19.40
C PHE A 17 -10.53 8.13 19.84
N ALA A 18 -10.63 8.60 21.08
CA ALA A 18 -9.72 9.58 21.65
C ALA A 18 -8.28 9.04 21.71
N LEU A 19 -8.07 7.79 22.12
CA LEU A 19 -6.74 7.15 22.14
C LEU A 19 -6.15 7.03 20.74
N CYS A 20 -6.96 6.65 19.75
CA CYS A 20 -6.51 6.59 18.35
C CYS A 20 -6.13 7.98 17.82
N ALA A 21 -6.93 9.01 18.12
CA ALA A 21 -6.65 10.39 17.74
C ALA A 21 -5.35 10.89 18.39
N MET A 22 -5.17 10.63 19.70
CA MET A 22 -3.94 10.97 20.42
C MET A 22 -2.71 10.26 19.82
N ALA A 23 -2.82 8.96 19.51
CA ALA A 23 -1.73 8.24 18.90
C ALA A 23 -1.39 8.79 17.49
N ALA A 24 -2.40 9.14 16.70
CA ALA A 24 -2.22 9.75 15.38
C ALA A 24 -1.54 11.12 15.48
N THR A 25 -1.98 12.00 16.41
CA THR A 25 -1.35 13.31 16.61
C THR A 25 0.07 13.18 17.15
N LEU A 26 0.33 12.23 18.05
CA LEU A 26 1.66 11.99 18.60
C LEU A 26 2.64 11.49 17.53
N SER A 27 2.17 10.78 16.51
CA SER A 27 3.01 10.30 15.40
C SER A 27 3.59 11.44 14.55
N VAL A 28 2.99 12.63 14.55
CA VAL A 28 3.48 13.82 13.84
C VAL A 28 4.64 14.49 14.58
N VAL A 29 4.76 14.29 15.91
CA VAL A 29 5.76 14.97 16.73
C VAL A 29 7.21 14.70 16.29
N PRO A 30 7.63 13.45 16.01
CA PRO A 30 8.99 13.19 15.52
C PRO A 30 9.29 13.92 14.20
N LEU A 31 8.30 13.99 13.31
CA LEU A 31 8.43 14.68 12.04
C LEU A 31 8.53 16.20 12.24
N ALA A 32 7.70 16.77 13.09
CA ALA A 32 7.73 18.22 13.41
C ALA A 32 9.03 18.65 14.11
N LEU A 33 9.67 17.75 14.86
CA LEU A 33 10.97 17.98 15.49
C LEU A 33 12.16 17.75 14.55
N SER A 34 11.96 17.07 13.42
CA SER A 34 13.02 16.86 12.43
C SER A 34 13.26 18.14 11.63
N ARG A 35 14.55 18.55 11.52
CA ARG A 35 14.97 19.69 10.70
C ARG A 35 15.26 19.20 9.27
N VAL A 36 14.23 18.74 8.57
CA VAL A 36 14.37 18.34 7.16
C VAL A 36 14.15 19.57 6.29
N ALA A 37 15.04 19.79 5.32
CA ALA A 37 14.86 20.84 4.34
C ALA A 37 13.58 20.57 3.53
N THR A 38 12.85 21.64 3.22
CA THR A 38 11.64 21.52 2.37
C THR A 38 12.07 21.05 0.98
N PRO A 39 11.59 19.91 0.48
CA PRO A 39 11.94 19.43 -0.84
C PRO A 39 11.51 20.43 -1.93
N ALA A 40 12.33 20.57 -2.97
CA ALA A 40 11.97 21.38 -4.14
C ALA A 40 10.74 20.76 -4.82
N MET A 41 9.67 21.51 -4.93
CA MET A 41 8.45 21.05 -5.60
C MET A 41 8.66 21.06 -7.13
N VAL A 42 8.97 19.90 -7.70
CA VAL A 42 8.92 19.71 -9.14
C VAL A 42 7.45 19.60 -9.55
N ALA A 43 7.01 20.39 -10.52
CA ALA A 43 5.64 20.33 -11.01
C ALA A 43 5.37 18.92 -11.59
N PRO A 44 4.44 18.13 -11.02
CA PRO A 44 4.20 16.78 -11.47
C PRO A 44 3.65 16.77 -12.88
N GLN A 45 4.20 15.92 -13.75
CA GLN A 45 3.61 15.66 -15.04
C GLN A 45 2.38 14.76 -14.84
N PRO A 46 1.17 15.20 -15.20
CA PRO A 46 -0.02 14.36 -15.06
C PRO A 46 0.07 13.18 -16.04
N VAL A 47 0.17 11.97 -15.50
CA VAL A 47 0.12 10.74 -16.30
C VAL A 47 -1.31 10.24 -16.34
N GLY A 48 -1.90 10.13 -17.54
CA GLY A 48 -3.26 9.61 -17.69
C GLY A 48 -3.34 8.13 -17.26
N VAL A 49 -4.43 7.73 -16.62
CA VAL A 49 -4.64 6.33 -16.16
C VAL A 49 -4.49 5.33 -17.31
N LEU A 50 -5.01 5.65 -18.50
CA LEU A 50 -4.90 4.79 -19.68
C LEU A 50 -3.46 4.69 -20.19
N GLU A 51 -2.70 5.76 -20.10
CA GLU A 51 -1.27 5.76 -20.40
C GLU A 51 -0.50 4.91 -19.40
N LEU A 52 -0.82 5.03 -18.11
CA LEU A 52 -0.21 4.23 -17.06
C LEU A 52 -0.46 2.72 -17.22
N VAL A 53 -1.69 2.33 -17.64
CA VAL A 53 -2.00 0.93 -17.99
C VAL A 53 -1.11 0.43 -19.14
N ARG A 54 -0.67 1.29 -20.06
CA ARG A 54 0.24 0.91 -21.16
C ARG A 54 1.71 0.88 -20.73
N LEU A 55 2.12 1.83 -19.88
CA LEU A 55 3.50 1.94 -19.39
C LEU A 55 3.83 0.82 -18.40
N THR A 56 3.02 0.68 -17.34
CA THR A 56 3.24 -0.32 -16.29
C THR A 56 1.99 -1.18 -16.03
N PRO A 57 1.59 -2.03 -16.99
CA PRO A 57 0.38 -2.84 -16.82
C PRO A 57 0.51 -3.91 -15.74
N ALA A 58 1.73 -4.38 -15.43
CA ALA A 58 1.95 -5.29 -14.30
C ALA A 58 1.74 -4.56 -12.96
N GLY A 59 2.25 -3.34 -12.80
CA GLY A 59 2.03 -2.50 -11.62
C GLY A 59 0.55 -2.19 -11.41
N MET A 60 -0.15 -1.76 -12.46
CA MET A 60 -1.59 -1.46 -12.41
C MET A 60 -2.43 -2.68 -12.05
N GLY A 61 -2.19 -3.83 -12.70
CA GLY A 61 -2.91 -5.07 -12.40
C GLY A 61 -2.66 -5.57 -10.98
N SER A 62 -1.42 -5.50 -10.51
CA SER A 62 -1.06 -5.89 -9.14
C SER A 62 -1.66 -4.95 -8.10
N SER A 63 -1.66 -3.63 -8.34
CA SER A 63 -2.30 -2.65 -7.44
C SER A 63 -3.80 -2.87 -7.35
N PHE A 64 -4.47 -3.07 -8.48
CA PHE A 64 -5.91 -3.37 -8.53
C PHE A 64 -6.24 -4.67 -7.76
N THR A 65 -5.49 -5.75 -8.00
CA THR A 65 -5.69 -7.04 -7.32
C THR A 65 -5.41 -6.93 -5.82
N SER A 66 -4.38 -6.17 -5.42
CA SER A 66 -4.14 -5.88 -4.01
C SER A 66 -5.34 -5.20 -3.36
N GLY A 67 -5.95 -4.23 -4.05
CA GLY A 67 -7.20 -3.60 -3.62
C GLY A 67 -8.33 -4.62 -3.44
N LEU A 68 -8.57 -5.49 -4.44
CA LEU A 68 -9.58 -6.55 -4.36
C LEU A 68 -9.43 -7.41 -3.09
N ILE A 69 -8.20 -7.82 -2.78
CA ILE A 69 -7.89 -8.67 -1.64
C ILE A 69 -8.03 -7.91 -0.33
N LEU A 70 -7.39 -6.74 -0.20
CA LEU A 70 -7.39 -5.96 1.04
C LEU A 70 -8.78 -5.39 1.36
N GLY A 71 -9.54 -4.96 0.36
CA GLY A 71 -10.94 -4.55 0.55
C GLY A 71 -11.79 -5.67 1.14
N ALA A 72 -11.66 -6.89 0.61
CA ALA A 72 -12.37 -8.06 1.14
C ALA A 72 -11.84 -8.49 2.52
N ILE A 73 -10.54 -8.38 2.80
CA ILE A 73 -9.97 -8.63 4.14
C ILE A 73 -10.61 -7.69 5.17
N TYR A 74 -10.63 -6.38 4.90
CA TYR A 74 -11.18 -5.43 5.87
C TYR A 74 -12.71 -5.52 6.00
N GLY A 75 -13.41 -5.79 4.89
CA GLY A 75 -14.87 -5.83 4.89
C GLY A 75 -15.46 -7.15 5.35
N LEU A 76 -14.89 -8.28 4.97
CA LEU A 76 -15.53 -9.59 5.08
C LEU A 76 -14.82 -10.57 6.01
N LEU A 77 -13.51 -10.41 6.26
CA LEU A 77 -12.81 -11.34 7.14
C LEU A 77 -13.29 -11.28 8.60
N PRO A 78 -13.64 -10.10 9.19
CA PRO A 78 -14.31 -10.06 10.50
C PRO A 78 -15.64 -10.78 10.50
N LEU A 79 -16.44 -10.63 9.44
CA LEU A 79 -17.74 -11.29 9.28
C LEU A 79 -17.56 -12.80 9.22
N TYR A 80 -16.59 -13.30 8.43
CA TYR A 80 -16.25 -14.74 8.36
C TYR A 80 -15.99 -15.33 9.76
N PHE A 81 -15.17 -14.66 10.59
CA PHE A 81 -14.89 -15.16 11.94
C PHE A 81 -16.11 -15.10 12.84
N THR A 82 -16.94 -14.07 12.73
CA THR A 82 -18.19 -13.93 13.50
C THR A 82 -19.19 -15.04 13.13
N ASP A 83 -19.37 -15.31 11.85
CA ASP A 83 -20.26 -16.36 11.34
C ASP A 83 -19.76 -17.76 11.70
N SER A 84 -18.44 -17.92 11.86
CA SER A 84 -17.83 -19.15 12.36
C SER A 84 -17.96 -19.32 13.89
N GLY A 85 -18.70 -18.45 14.59
CA GLY A 85 -18.95 -18.53 16.03
C GLY A 85 -17.82 -17.98 16.90
N ALA A 86 -16.83 -17.24 16.33
CA ALA A 86 -15.77 -16.63 17.11
C ALA A 86 -16.32 -15.48 17.98
N SER A 87 -15.84 -15.39 19.23
CA SER A 87 -16.13 -14.24 20.08
C SER A 87 -15.53 -12.95 19.51
N LEU A 88 -16.08 -11.80 19.87
CA LEU A 88 -15.57 -10.49 19.45
C LEU A 88 -14.09 -10.32 19.76
N SER A 89 -13.63 -10.82 20.92
CA SER A 89 -12.22 -10.80 21.30
C SER A 89 -11.37 -11.65 20.33
N ARG A 90 -11.85 -12.82 19.92
CA ARG A 90 -11.16 -13.69 18.95
C ARG A 90 -11.08 -13.04 17.57
N VAL A 91 -12.17 -12.39 17.11
CA VAL A 91 -12.18 -11.62 15.86
C VAL A 91 -11.13 -10.51 15.90
N ALA A 92 -11.06 -9.74 17.01
CA ALA A 92 -10.07 -8.69 17.20
C ALA A 92 -8.64 -9.23 17.16
N ASP A 93 -8.39 -10.39 17.78
CA ASP A 93 -7.07 -11.06 17.73
C ASP A 93 -6.68 -11.49 16.32
N MET A 94 -7.61 -12.11 15.58
CA MET A 94 -7.34 -12.55 14.21
C MET A 94 -7.05 -11.35 13.29
N MET A 95 -7.82 -10.26 13.41
CA MET A 95 -7.58 -9.03 12.65
C MET A 95 -6.25 -8.37 13.05
N ALA A 96 -5.89 -8.39 14.33
CA ALA A 96 -4.59 -7.89 14.78
C ALA A 96 -3.45 -8.72 14.20
N LEU A 97 -3.58 -10.05 14.14
CA LEU A 97 -2.58 -10.94 13.53
C LEU A 97 -2.40 -10.70 12.03
N VAL A 98 -3.49 -10.47 11.29
CA VAL A 98 -3.42 -10.10 9.86
C VAL A 98 -2.59 -8.82 9.66
N ILE A 99 -2.88 -7.78 10.45
CA ILE A 99 -2.17 -6.49 10.36
C ILE A 99 -0.72 -6.64 10.81
N LEU A 100 -0.45 -7.38 11.90
CA LEU A 100 0.91 -7.67 12.36
C LEU A 100 1.71 -8.44 11.32
N GLY A 101 1.08 -9.40 10.62
CA GLY A 101 1.69 -10.10 9.50
C GLY A 101 2.15 -9.14 8.41
N GLY A 102 1.29 -8.18 8.02
CA GLY A 102 1.63 -7.11 7.09
C GLY A 102 2.83 -6.29 7.58
N MET A 103 2.79 -5.81 8.82
CA MET A 103 3.88 -5.01 9.39
C MET A 103 5.21 -5.78 9.49
N CYS A 104 5.19 -7.02 9.91
CA CYS A 104 6.40 -7.81 10.14
C CYS A 104 7.02 -8.31 8.84
N LEU A 105 6.19 -8.77 7.88
CA LEU A 105 6.69 -9.41 6.67
C LEU A 105 6.96 -8.43 5.53
N GLN A 106 6.34 -7.25 5.52
CA GLN A 106 6.53 -6.25 4.48
C GLN A 106 7.99 -5.83 4.33
N TYR A 107 8.72 -5.62 5.44
CA TYR A 107 10.13 -5.23 5.39
C TYR A 107 11.05 -6.33 4.82
N PRO A 108 11.05 -7.59 5.32
CA PRO A 108 11.88 -8.64 4.73
C PRO A 108 11.51 -8.97 3.28
N ILE A 109 10.23 -8.93 2.93
CA ILE A 109 9.76 -9.13 1.57
C ILE A 109 10.24 -8.00 0.65
N GLY A 110 10.14 -6.75 1.09
CA GLY A 110 10.66 -5.59 0.36
C GLY A 110 12.16 -5.70 0.11
N ARG A 111 12.94 -6.05 1.14
CA ARG A 111 14.38 -6.25 0.99
C ARG A 111 14.73 -7.43 0.06
N MET A 112 13.90 -8.46 0.02
CA MET A 112 14.03 -9.54 -0.96
C MET A 112 13.77 -9.02 -2.38
N SER A 113 12.77 -8.16 -2.55
CA SER A 113 12.42 -7.52 -3.81
C SER A 113 13.52 -6.61 -4.38
N ASP A 114 14.35 -6.02 -3.52
CA ASP A 114 15.51 -5.22 -3.97
C ASP A 114 16.67 -6.08 -4.50
N ARG A 115 16.66 -7.40 -4.21
CA ARG A 115 17.71 -8.34 -4.64
C ARG A 115 17.32 -9.21 -5.82
N TYR A 116 16.04 -9.32 -6.11
CA TYR A 116 15.48 -10.17 -7.14
C TYR A 116 14.55 -9.38 -8.07
N ASP A 117 14.23 -9.94 -9.23
CA ASP A 117 13.20 -9.39 -10.11
C ASP A 117 11.88 -9.19 -9.36
N ARG A 118 11.42 -7.93 -9.25
CA ARG A 118 10.20 -7.57 -8.51
C ARG A 118 8.97 -8.30 -9.02
N ARG A 119 8.87 -8.54 -10.33
CA ARG A 119 7.77 -9.35 -10.91
C ARG A 119 7.78 -10.77 -10.38
N LEU A 120 8.98 -11.36 -10.23
CA LEU A 120 9.12 -12.69 -9.65
C LEU A 120 8.69 -12.69 -8.19
N VAL A 121 9.10 -11.70 -7.41
CA VAL A 121 8.73 -11.59 -5.99
C VAL A 121 7.22 -11.44 -5.84
N ILE A 122 6.57 -10.55 -6.60
CA ILE A 122 5.10 -10.39 -6.58
C ILE A 122 4.41 -11.71 -6.99
N LEU A 123 4.91 -12.39 -8.03
CA LEU A 123 4.38 -13.69 -8.44
C LEU A 123 4.47 -14.73 -7.32
N LEU A 124 5.62 -14.82 -6.64
CA LEU A 124 5.82 -15.75 -5.51
C LEU A 124 4.91 -15.41 -4.32
N LEU A 125 4.71 -14.12 -4.04
CA LEU A 125 3.75 -13.67 -3.01
C LEU A 125 2.32 -14.09 -3.35
N CYS A 126 1.91 -13.90 -4.59
CA CYS A 126 0.58 -14.31 -5.05
C CYS A 126 0.40 -15.83 -5.01
N ALA A 127 1.43 -16.59 -5.39
CA ALA A 127 1.42 -18.05 -5.28
C ALA A 127 1.36 -18.51 -3.82
N ALA A 128 2.13 -17.88 -2.93
CA ALA A 128 2.11 -18.16 -1.49
C ALA A 128 0.75 -17.79 -0.87
N LEU A 129 0.17 -16.64 -1.21
CA LEU A 129 -1.16 -16.22 -0.79
C LEU A 129 -2.22 -17.22 -1.26
N THR A 130 -2.16 -17.66 -2.51
CA THR A 130 -3.05 -18.68 -3.08
C THR A 130 -2.95 -19.98 -2.29
N LEU A 131 -1.72 -20.45 -2.01
CA LEU A 131 -1.49 -21.66 -1.25
C LEU A 131 -2.02 -21.56 0.19
N LEU A 132 -1.76 -20.44 0.88
CA LEU A 132 -2.26 -20.20 2.24
C LEU A 132 -3.78 -20.13 2.27
N ALA A 133 -4.40 -19.47 1.30
CA ALA A 133 -5.85 -19.40 1.20
C ALA A 133 -6.47 -20.78 0.93
N LEU A 134 -5.90 -21.59 0.02
CA LEU A 134 -6.34 -22.96 -0.21
C LEU A 134 -6.13 -23.85 1.03
N LEU A 135 -5.03 -23.65 1.76
CA LEU A 135 -4.77 -24.38 2.98
C LEU A 135 -5.85 -24.09 4.04
N MET A 136 -6.33 -22.85 4.14
CA MET A 136 -7.45 -22.50 5.03
C MET A 136 -8.75 -23.23 4.67
N VAL A 137 -8.98 -23.49 3.38
CA VAL A 137 -10.18 -24.22 2.91
C VAL A 137 -10.04 -25.73 3.07
N LEU A 138 -8.87 -26.27 2.74
CA LEU A 138 -8.67 -27.73 2.64
C LEU A 138 -8.38 -28.41 3.99
N LEU A 139 -7.90 -27.65 4.98
CA LEU A 139 -7.60 -28.22 6.29
C LEU A 139 -8.88 -28.55 7.06
N PRO A 140 -8.98 -29.77 7.64
CA PRO A 140 -10.05 -30.10 8.57
C PRO A 140 -10.06 -29.14 9.79
N GLU A 141 -11.24 -28.86 10.34
CA GLU A 141 -11.40 -27.90 11.46
C GLU A 141 -10.47 -28.19 12.65
N GLY A 142 -10.32 -29.44 13.02
CA GLY A 142 -9.47 -29.85 14.14
C GLY A 142 -7.98 -29.50 13.95
N TRP A 143 -7.49 -29.41 12.71
CA TRP A 143 -6.13 -29.01 12.39
C TRP A 143 -6.02 -27.52 12.08
N ARG A 144 -7.08 -26.94 11.56
CA ARG A 144 -7.17 -25.53 11.20
C ARG A 144 -7.16 -24.62 12.44
N GLU A 145 -7.96 -24.96 13.45
CA GLU A 145 -8.10 -24.15 14.67
C GLU A 145 -6.75 -23.79 15.34
N PRO A 146 -5.86 -24.75 15.66
CA PRO A 146 -4.61 -24.41 16.37
C PRO A 146 -3.64 -23.56 15.54
N ILE A 147 -3.71 -23.60 14.20
CA ILE A 147 -2.78 -22.90 13.31
C ILE A 147 -3.42 -21.70 12.60
N ALA A 148 -4.73 -21.46 12.77
CA ALA A 148 -5.46 -20.37 12.11
C ALA A 148 -4.78 -19.00 12.31
N GLY A 149 -4.30 -18.72 13.52
CA GLY A 149 -3.59 -17.49 13.82
C GLY A 149 -2.32 -17.31 12.99
N ALA A 150 -1.53 -18.38 12.81
CA ALA A 150 -0.33 -18.34 11.98
C ALA A 150 -0.68 -18.19 10.50
N LEU A 151 -1.72 -18.88 10.04
CA LEU A 151 -2.15 -18.80 8.64
C LEU A 151 -2.65 -17.40 8.27
N VAL A 152 -3.47 -16.76 9.11
CA VAL A 152 -3.94 -15.40 8.87
C VAL A 152 -2.83 -14.37 9.02
N PHE A 153 -1.86 -14.57 9.90
CA PHE A 153 -0.66 -13.75 10.01
C PHE A 153 0.14 -13.77 8.69
N LEU A 154 0.41 -14.97 8.17
CA LEU A 154 1.14 -15.14 6.90
C LEU A 154 0.33 -14.57 5.72
N LEU A 155 -0.97 -14.84 5.66
CA LEU A 155 -1.87 -14.33 4.62
C LEU A 155 -1.86 -12.80 4.62
N GLY A 156 -1.95 -12.17 5.80
CA GLY A 156 -1.81 -10.72 5.96
C GLY A 156 -0.47 -10.23 5.42
N GLY A 157 0.62 -10.87 5.80
CA GLY A 157 1.96 -10.53 5.32
C GLY A 157 2.09 -10.55 3.80
N MET A 158 1.54 -11.57 3.14
CA MET A 158 1.54 -11.64 1.67
C MET A 158 0.65 -10.56 1.06
N ALA A 159 -0.60 -10.42 1.55
CA ALA A 159 -1.58 -9.49 1.00
C ALA A 159 -1.13 -8.02 1.09
N PHE A 160 -0.65 -7.59 2.26
CA PHE A 160 -0.20 -6.20 2.47
C PHE A 160 1.08 -5.84 1.72
N SER A 161 1.90 -6.82 1.34
CA SER A 161 3.14 -6.59 0.62
C SER A 161 2.93 -6.38 -0.89
N ILE A 162 1.80 -6.81 -1.47
CA ILE A 162 1.56 -6.73 -2.92
C ILE A 162 1.55 -5.28 -3.41
N TYR A 163 0.80 -4.38 -2.75
CA TYR A 163 0.66 -2.98 -3.19
C TYR A 163 1.99 -2.22 -3.19
N PRO A 164 2.77 -2.20 -2.09
CA PRO A 164 4.06 -1.51 -2.07
C PRO A 164 5.05 -2.04 -3.11
N LEU A 165 5.05 -3.36 -3.34
CA LEU A 165 5.88 -3.95 -4.39
C LEU A 165 5.41 -3.54 -5.79
N SER A 166 4.09 -3.45 -5.99
CA SER A 166 3.51 -2.99 -7.25
C SER A 166 3.90 -1.56 -7.56
N LEU A 167 3.89 -0.69 -6.53
CA LEU A 167 4.33 0.69 -6.63
C LEU A 167 5.82 0.76 -6.98
N SER A 168 6.67 0.06 -6.22
CA SER A 168 8.11 0.01 -6.50
C SER A 168 8.42 -0.53 -7.90
N HIS A 169 7.69 -1.57 -8.34
CA HIS A 169 7.83 -2.10 -9.69
C HIS A 169 7.42 -1.10 -10.78
N ALA A 170 6.34 -0.33 -10.54
CA ALA A 170 5.92 0.71 -11.45
C ALA A 170 6.95 1.85 -11.53
N CYS A 171 7.54 2.25 -10.40
CA CYS A 171 8.57 3.27 -10.36
C CYS A 171 9.83 2.88 -11.14
N ASP A 172 10.18 1.58 -11.18
CA ASP A 172 11.31 1.10 -12.00
C ASP A 172 11.04 1.17 -13.51
N GLU A 173 9.77 1.16 -13.93
CA GLU A 173 9.37 1.24 -15.35
C GLU A 173 9.14 2.68 -15.84
N LEU A 174 9.15 3.66 -14.93
CA LEU A 174 8.77 5.05 -15.19
C LEU A 174 9.95 6.01 -15.04
N ARG A 175 9.85 7.15 -15.71
CA ARG A 175 10.82 8.23 -15.53
C ARG A 175 10.55 8.99 -14.22
N PRO A 176 11.56 9.62 -13.61
CA PRO A 176 11.41 10.34 -12.35
C PRO A 176 10.30 11.41 -12.36
N ASP A 177 10.12 12.12 -13.47
CA ASP A 177 9.08 13.14 -13.67
C ASP A 177 7.65 12.57 -13.72
N GLN A 178 7.49 11.26 -13.96
CA GLN A 178 6.21 10.54 -14.06
C GLN A 178 5.81 9.85 -12.76
N VAL A 179 6.73 9.63 -11.83
CA VAL A 179 6.51 8.82 -10.62
C VAL A 179 5.34 9.33 -9.77
N LEU A 180 5.25 10.66 -9.58
CA LEU A 180 4.18 11.24 -8.76
C LEU A 180 2.80 11.05 -9.41
N GLY A 181 2.67 11.30 -10.72
CA GLY A 181 1.43 11.04 -11.46
C GLY A 181 1.06 9.56 -11.49
N ALA A 182 2.05 8.68 -11.61
CA ALA A 182 1.86 7.23 -11.58
C ALA A 182 1.37 6.73 -10.23
N ASN A 183 1.91 7.26 -9.12
CA ASN A 183 1.44 6.91 -7.78
C ASN A 183 -0.06 7.19 -7.59
N GLN A 184 -0.54 8.33 -8.10
CA GLN A 184 -1.97 8.67 -8.09
C GLN A 184 -2.81 7.65 -8.87
N GLY A 185 -2.36 7.24 -10.06
CA GLY A 185 -3.04 6.26 -10.88
C GLY A 185 -3.04 4.85 -10.28
N LEU A 186 -1.92 4.43 -9.67
CA LEU A 186 -1.82 3.15 -8.96
C LEU A 186 -2.71 3.12 -7.72
N LEU A 187 -2.78 4.22 -6.97
CA LEU A 187 -3.67 4.36 -5.83
C LEU A 187 -5.14 4.34 -6.26
N LEU A 188 -5.47 4.95 -7.40
CA LEU A 188 -6.82 4.87 -7.97
C LEU A 188 -7.18 3.42 -8.34
N ALA A 189 -6.27 2.68 -9.01
CA ALA A 189 -6.48 1.28 -9.33
C ALA A 189 -6.69 0.42 -8.07
N TYR A 190 -5.87 0.64 -7.04
CA TYR A 190 -6.03 0.01 -5.73
C TYR A 190 -7.41 0.33 -5.11
N SER A 191 -7.82 1.60 -5.11
CA SER A 191 -9.08 2.04 -4.52
C SER A 191 -10.30 1.45 -5.23
N LEU A 192 -10.26 1.37 -6.57
CA LEU A 192 -11.27 0.67 -7.35
C LEU A 192 -11.34 -0.82 -6.99
N GLY A 193 -10.19 -1.47 -6.86
CA GLY A 193 -10.12 -2.86 -6.39
C GLY A 193 -10.71 -3.01 -4.99
N ALA A 194 -10.36 -2.12 -4.06
CA ALA A 194 -10.85 -2.16 -2.67
C ALA A 194 -12.37 -1.93 -2.55
N MET A 195 -12.93 -1.16 -3.45
CA MET A 195 -14.38 -0.96 -3.56
C MET A 195 -15.08 -2.22 -4.14
N ILE A 196 -14.51 -2.80 -5.19
CA ILE A 196 -15.11 -3.94 -5.93
C ILE A 196 -14.92 -5.25 -5.15
N GLY A 197 -13.81 -5.43 -4.43
CA GLY A 197 -13.47 -6.67 -3.71
C GLY A 197 -14.59 -7.17 -2.79
N PRO A 198 -15.07 -6.36 -1.84
CA PRO A 198 -16.17 -6.74 -0.95
C PRO A 198 -17.50 -7.01 -1.67
N LEU A 199 -17.67 -6.50 -2.90
CA LEU A 199 -18.87 -6.77 -3.71
C LEU A 199 -18.77 -8.13 -4.44
N LEU A 200 -17.58 -8.52 -4.88
CA LEU A 200 -17.36 -9.78 -5.62
C LEU A 200 -17.23 -10.99 -4.71
N ALA A 201 -16.55 -10.86 -3.57
CA ALA A 201 -16.29 -11.98 -2.68
C ALA A 201 -17.59 -12.69 -2.18
N PRO A 202 -18.70 -12.01 -1.85
CA PRO A 202 -19.93 -12.66 -1.47
C PRO A 202 -20.53 -13.60 -2.53
N PHE A 203 -20.32 -13.33 -3.82
CA PHE A 203 -20.79 -14.26 -4.87
C PHE A 203 -20.04 -15.59 -4.81
N VAL A 204 -18.76 -15.59 -4.44
CA VAL A 204 -18.00 -16.82 -4.23
C VAL A 204 -18.43 -17.49 -2.92
N MET A 205 -18.67 -16.70 -1.88
CA MET A 205 -19.18 -17.20 -0.60
C MET A 205 -20.57 -17.83 -0.73
N LEU A 206 -21.43 -17.35 -1.61
CA LEU A 206 -22.72 -17.98 -1.90
C LEU A 206 -22.59 -19.41 -2.49
N GLN A 207 -21.51 -19.69 -3.21
CA GLN A 207 -21.29 -20.99 -3.83
C GLN A 207 -20.56 -21.98 -2.91
N PHE A 208 -19.62 -21.50 -2.10
CA PHE A 208 -18.69 -22.31 -1.29
C PHE A 208 -18.91 -22.13 0.23
N GLY A 209 -19.97 -21.42 0.65
CA GLY A 209 -20.19 -21.08 2.05
C GLY A 209 -19.20 -20.02 2.58
N PRO A 210 -19.08 -19.86 3.90
CA PRO A 210 -18.19 -18.84 4.51
C PRO A 210 -16.72 -18.97 4.06
N GLU A 211 -16.25 -20.19 3.83
CA GLU A 211 -14.89 -20.49 3.33
C GLU A 211 -14.64 -20.00 1.91
N GLY A 212 -15.70 -19.68 1.17
CA GLY A 212 -15.63 -19.04 -0.15
C GLY A 212 -14.84 -17.73 -0.15
N LEU A 213 -14.68 -17.07 1.00
CA LEU A 213 -13.80 -15.91 1.13
C LEU A 213 -12.34 -16.27 0.82
N PHE A 214 -11.86 -17.40 1.34
CA PHE A 214 -10.49 -17.86 1.05
C PHE A 214 -10.36 -18.39 -0.38
N VAL A 215 -11.41 -19.01 -0.93
CA VAL A 215 -11.46 -19.38 -2.36
C VAL A 215 -11.33 -18.13 -3.23
N TYR A 216 -11.99 -17.03 -2.85
CA TYR A 216 -11.86 -15.74 -3.53
C TYR A 216 -10.43 -15.20 -3.48
N PHE A 217 -9.76 -15.24 -2.30
CA PHE A 217 -8.36 -14.83 -2.19
C PHE A 217 -7.44 -15.71 -3.03
N ALA A 218 -7.66 -17.01 -3.04
CA ALA A 218 -6.91 -17.95 -3.87
C ALA A 218 -7.09 -17.65 -5.37
N LEU A 219 -8.32 -17.35 -5.79
CA LEU A 219 -8.61 -17.00 -7.18
C LEU A 219 -7.92 -15.70 -7.60
N CYS A 220 -8.02 -14.64 -6.79
CA CYS A 220 -7.33 -13.37 -7.04
C CYS A 220 -5.82 -13.55 -7.13
N GLY A 221 -5.22 -14.29 -6.18
CA GLY A 221 -3.79 -14.58 -6.18
C GLY A 221 -3.35 -15.41 -7.38
N ALA A 222 -4.09 -16.47 -7.71
CA ALA A 222 -3.80 -17.34 -8.86
C ALA A 222 -3.91 -16.59 -10.21
N LEU A 223 -4.94 -15.77 -10.39
CA LEU A 223 -5.11 -14.96 -11.60
C LEU A 223 -3.97 -13.94 -11.76
N LEU A 224 -3.57 -13.27 -10.69
CA LEU A 224 -2.45 -12.32 -10.74
C LEU A 224 -1.13 -13.06 -10.99
N ALA A 225 -0.87 -14.17 -10.30
CA ALA A 225 0.33 -14.99 -10.53
C ALA A 225 0.41 -15.49 -11.96
N GLY A 226 -0.71 -15.99 -12.52
CA GLY A 226 -0.80 -16.42 -13.92
C GLY A 226 -0.53 -15.28 -14.89
N TYR A 227 -1.11 -14.12 -14.66
CA TYR A 227 -0.89 -12.92 -15.46
C TYR A 227 0.58 -12.47 -15.46
N LEU A 228 1.19 -12.38 -14.27
CA LEU A 228 2.60 -11.99 -14.13
C LEU A 228 3.55 -13.03 -14.74
N GLY A 229 3.24 -14.32 -14.56
CA GLY A 229 3.99 -15.43 -15.18
C GLY A 229 3.94 -15.37 -16.71
N TRP A 230 2.78 -15.09 -17.29
CA TRP A 230 2.63 -14.89 -18.72
C TRP A 230 3.43 -13.65 -19.22
N ARG A 231 3.30 -12.51 -18.53
CA ARG A 231 4.04 -11.29 -18.90
C ARG A 231 5.55 -11.45 -18.79
N ARG A 232 6.04 -12.18 -17.79
CA ARG A 232 7.46 -12.44 -17.59
C ARG A 232 8.08 -13.20 -18.78
N ARG A 233 7.29 -14.02 -19.47
CA ARG A 233 7.74 -14.70 -20.69
C ARG A 233 7.85 -13.76 -21.91
N GLN A 234 7.16 -12.62 -21.88
CA GLN A 234 7.12 -11.69 -23.00
C GLN A 234 8.13 -10.54 -22.91
N ARG A 235 8.53 -10.14 -21.70
CA ARG A 235 9.47 -9.02 -21.49
C ARG A 235 10.58 -9.45 -20.56
N ALA A 236 11.83 -9.14 -20.95
CA ALA A 236 13.01 -9.32 -20.09
C ALA A 236 12.88 -8.53 -18.78
N PRO A 237 13.44 -9.02 -17.67
CA PRO A 237 13.49 -8.29 -16.41
C PRO A 237 14.32 -7.01 -16.54
N ILE A 238 13.99 -5.98 -15.77
CA ILE A 238 14.78 -4.76 -15.65
C ILE A 238 16.09 -5.12 -14.92
N PRO A 239 17.25 -4.62 -15.35
CA PRO A 239 18.52 -4.86 -14.66
C PRO A 239 18.46 -4.40 -13.20
N LEU A 240 19.00 -5.21 -12.27
CA LEU A 240 18.99 -4.89 -10.82
C LEU A 240 19.66 -3.56 -10.47
N ALA A 241 20.59 -3.09 -11.31
CA ALA A 241 21.25 -1.81 -11.12
C ALA A 241 20.32 -0.59 -11.33
N GLU A 242 19.19 -0.78 -11.98
CA GLU A 242 18.18 0.26 -12.25
C GLU A 242 17.01 0.22 -11.28
N HIS A 243 17.02 -0.69 -10.30
CA HIS A 243 15.96 -0.79 -9.29
C HIS A 243 16.05 0.33 -8.27
N GLN A 244 14.93 0.98 -7.99
CA GLN A 244 14.81 1.89 -6.86
C GLN A 244 14.67 1.11 -5.54
N VAL A 245 15.23 1.64 -4.44
CA VAL A 245 15.15 0.98 -3.12
C VAL A 245 13.70 0.88 -2.66
N PHE A 246 13.30 -0.30 -2.20
CA PHE A 246 11.96 -0.53 -1.68
C PHE A 246 11.67 0.33 -0.44
N MET A 247 10.52 1.00 -0.44
CA MET A 247 10.00 1.71 0.73
C MET A 247 8.65 1.11 1.17
N PRO A 248 8.48 0.74 2.44
CA PRO A 248 7.21 0.26 2.95
C PRO A 248 6.20 1.40 3.02
N VAL A 249 5.17 1.34 2.19
CA VAL A 249 4.11 2.35 2.12
C VAL A 249 2.79 1.70 2.49
N PRO A 250 2.05 2.20 3.49
CA PRO A 250 0.68 1.79 3.70
C PRO A 250 -0.19 2.30 2.53
N PRO A 251 -1.13 1.48 2.03
CA PRO A 251 -1.93 1.80 0.85
C PRO A 251 -2.81 3.04 0.99
N ASN A 252 -3.01 3.52 2.21
CA ASN A 252 -3.85 4.69 2.51
C ASN A 252 -3.05 5.99 2.68
N THR A 253 -1.74 5.97 2.48
CA THR A 253 -0.90 7.16 2.62
C THR A 253 -0.46 7.63 1.25
N PRO A 254 -0.88 8.81 0.78
CA PRO A 254 -0.29 9.41 -0.40
C PRO A 254 1.18 9.70 -0.07
N MET A 255 2.09 8.92 -0.64
CA MET A 255 3.50 9.24 -0.61
C MET A 255 3.85 10.05 -1.84
N THR A 256 4.42 11.20 -1.60
CA THR A 256 5.16 11.92 -2.60
C THR A 256 6.61 11.40 -2.57
N ALA A 257 7.20 11.11 -3.71
CA ALA A 257 8.61 10.75 -3.83
C ALA A 257 9.53 11.84 -3.21
N GLU A 258 9.01 13.05 -3.10
CA GLU A 258 9.62 14.24 -2.50
C GLU A 258 9.88 14.12 -0.98
N LEU A 259 9.20 13.19 -0.29
CA LEU A 259 9.42 12.95 1.15
C LEU A 259 10.51 11.91 1.41
N GLU A 260 11.16 11.39 0.37
CA GLU A 260 12.26 10.46 0.51
C GLU A 260 13.55 11.18 0.89
N PRO A 261 14.11 10.93 2.09
CA PRO A 261 15.37 11.58 2.53
C PRO A 261 16.60 11.15 1.72
N ARG A 262 16.44 10.22 0.78
CA ARG A 262 17.50 9.63 -0.06
C ARG A 262 17.48 10.12 -1.51
N THR A 263 16.57 11.02 -1.86
CA THR A 263 16.59 11.65 -3.17
C THR A 263 17.81 12.58 -3.18
N ASP A 264 18.89 12.15 -3.81
CA ASP A 264 20.09 12.96 -3.99
C ASP A 264 19.75 14.15 -4.88
N LEU A 265 19.55 15.30 -4.26
CA LEU A 265 19.32 16.57 -4.94
C LEU A 265 20.63 17.16 -5.53
N GLU A 266 21.72 16.39 -5.57
CA GLU A 266 23.03 16.85 -6.05
C GLU A 266 23.17 16.93 -7.59
N GLY A 267 22.08 16.83 -8.36
CA GLY A 267 22.16 16.79 -9.83
C GLY A 267 21.53 17.92 -10.62
N GLU A 268 20.65 18.74 -10.05
CA GLU A 268 19.99 19.82 -10.81
C GLU A 268 20.25 21.19 -10.16
N ALA A 269 21.15 21.94 -10.81
CA ALA A 269 21.24 23.38 -10.61
C ALA A 269 19.87 24.00 -10.89
N VAL A 270 19.18 24.45 -9.86
CA VAL A 270 17.93 25.21 -9.96
C VAL A 270 18.17 26.37 -10.93
N PRO A 271 17.42 26.47 -12.05
CA PRO A 271 17.51 27.66 -12.88
C PRO A 271 17.14 28.87 -12.01
N ALA A 272 17.99 29.89 -12.02
CA ALA A 272 17.86 31.13 -11.24
C ALA A 272 16.64 32.01 -11.62
N THR A 273 15.51 31.38 -11.99
CA THR A 273 14.28 32.05 -12.46
C THR A 273 13.31 32.42 -11.33
N TYR A 274 13.62 32.02 -10.09
CA TYR A 274 12.90 32.50 -8.90
C TYR A 274 13.81 33.38 -8.02
N ALA A 275 14.59 34.26 -8.66
CA ALA A 275 15.10 35.43 -7.95
C ALA A 275 13.88 36.23 -7.46
N THR A 276 13.78 36.42 -6.16
CA THR A 276 12.88 37.40 -5.57
C THR A 276 12.98 38.68 -6.38
N PRO A 277 11.86 39.32 -6.75
CA PRO A 277 11.97 40.63 -7.37
C PRO A 277 12.77 41.53 -6.43
N GLU A 278 13.88 42.06 -6.94
CA GLU A 278 14.62 43.11 -6.26
C GLU A 278 13.59 44.19 -5.92
N VAL A 279 13.49 44.48 -4.62
CA VAL A 279 12.78 45.66 -4.16
C VAL A 279 13.60 46.80 -4.69
N GLU A 280 13.16 47.44 -5.80
CA GLU A 280 13.67 48.71 -6.26
C GLU A 280 13.55 49.68 -5.10
N ASP A 281 14.69 50.07 -4.58
CA ASP A 281 14.79 51.17 -3.61
C ASP A 281 14.13 52.41 -4.21
N VAL A 282 12.96 52.72 -3.68
CA VAL A 282 12.29 53.99 -3.94
C VAL A 282 12.96 55.06 -3.06
N GLU A 283 14.21 55.41 -3.37
CA GLU A 283 14.84 56.65 -2.97
C GLU A 283 14.54 57.68 -4.08
N GLY A 284 13.59 58.54 -3.84
CA GLY A 284 13.36 59.69 -4.72
C GLY A 284 11.93 60.23 -4.71
N MET A 285 11.30 60.39 -3.56
CA MET A 285 10.18 61.32 -3.43
C MET A 285 10.64 62.55 -2.66
N GLU A 286 10.99 63.58 -3.43
CA GLU A 286 11.16 64.95 -2.93
C GLU A 286 9.89 65.46 -2.25
N GLU A 287 10.07 66.02 -1.04
CA GLU A 287 9.02 66.75 -0.29
C GLU A 287 8.52 67.96 -1.10
N PRO A 288 7.22 68.18 -1.24
CA PRO A 288 6.71 69.46 -1.77
C PRO A 288 6.84 70.53 -0.67
N GLN A 289 7.67 71.56 -0.97
CA GLN A 289 7.79 72.79 -0.18
C GLN A 289 6.44 73.50 -0.12
N ALA A 290 6.07 73.84 1.11
CA ALA A 290 4.96 74.75 1.43
C ALA A 290 5.18 76.14 0.88
N ARG A 291 4.20 76.63 0.16
CA ARG A 291 3.84 78.05 0.10
C ARG A 291 2.32 78.20 0.03
#